data_4a197119e6440f5d2d4cdf2e40eb2e2a
#
_entry.id   4a197119e6440f5d2d4cdf2e40eb2e2a
#
_cell.length_a   1.000
_cell.length_b   1.000
_cell.length_c   1.000
_cell.angle_alpha   90.00
_cell.angle_beta   90.00
_cell.angle_gamma   90.00
#
_symmetry.space_group_name_H-M   'P 1'
#
loop_
_entity.id
_entity.type
_entity.pdbx_description
1 polymer ?
#
loop_
_entity_poly.entity_id
_entity_poly.type
_entity_poly.pdbx_seq_one_letter_code
_entity_poly.pdbx_strand_id
1 'polypeptide(L)'
;MFVDYDHSIVSLSCSILKHYGAEYHHKTFEPMDELLQLPYKHVVIMLFDGLGMEVLRRHLPENSFLRSHALGELSSVFPPTTTAATTSIESGLTPAEHGWLGWNLYFPELGHIVSLFPNTRRGTQEQAAKFHAARQYLRYRTVYEKIEETGNAKAYVVSLYGSARITKYEELFDTVKGLCGKEERNYI
;
A
#
# COMPACT_ATOMS: atom_id res chain seq x y z
N MET A 1 13.75 12.13 15.70
CA MET A 1 12.52 11.44 16.12
C MET A 1 12.49 10.13 15.36
N PHE A 2 12.39 9.01 16.06
CA PHE A 2 12.26 7.69 15.41
C PHE A 2 10.78 7.44 15.10
N VAL A 3 10.52 6.70 14.02
CA VAL A 3 9.15 6.29 13.67
C VAL A 3 8.68 5.26 14.71
N ASP A 4 7.49 5.49 15.25
CA ASP A 4 6.77 4.48 16.02
C ASP A 4 6.03 3.55 15.04
N TYR A 5 6.61 2.41 14.76
CA TYR A 5 6.01 1.43 13.83
C TYR A 5 4.77 0.74 14.41
N ASP A 6 4.54 0.82 15.72
CA ASP A 6 3.33 0.30 16.35
C ASP A 6 2.10 1.18 16.00
N HIS A 7 2.35 2.48 15.65
CA HIS A 7 1.31 3.44 15.21
C HIS A 7 1.67 4.03 13.84
N SER A 8 1.81 3.17 12.86
CA SER A 8 2.20 3.54 11.49
C SER A 8 1.32 2.88 10.43
N ILE A 9 1.56 3.24 9.18
CA ILE A 9 0.90 2.58 8.03
C ILE A 9 1.21 1.06 7.97
N VAL A 10 2.29 0.59 8.61
CA VAL A 10 2.59 -0.84 8.73
C VAL A 10 1.56 -1.53 9.62
N SER A 11 1.23 -0.93 10.77
CA SER A 11 0.22 -1.49 11.69
C SER A 11 -1.19 -1.52 11.06
N LEU A 12 -1.52 -0.55 10.19
CA LEU A 12 -2.75 -0.58 9.40
C LEU A 12 -2.81 -1.81 8.47
N SER A 13 -1.74 -2.08 7.74
CA SER A 13 -1.65 -3.26 6.85
C SER A 13 -1.73 -4.56 7.63
N CYS A 14 -1.16 -4.62 8.83
CA CYS A 14 -1.26 -5.77 9.71
C CYS A 14 -2.70 -5.99 10.23
N SER A 15 -3.47 -4.93 10.50
CA SER A 15 -4.90 -5.05 10.82
C SER A 15 -5.70 -5.67 9.68
N ILE A 16 -5.40 -5.28 8.43
CA ILE A 16 -6.04 -5.85 7.25
C ILE A 16 -5.69 -7.34 7.11
N LEU A 17 -4.42 -7.70 7.21
CA LEU A 17 -3.98 -9.09 7.17
C LEU A 17 -4.67 -9.92 8.25
N LYS A 18 -4.74 -9.43 9.49
CA LYS A 18 -5.45 -10.05 10.61
C LYS A 18 -6.92 -10.29 10.29
N HIS A 19 -7.63 -9.30 9.73
CA HIS A 19 -9.04 -9.40 9.37
C HIS A 19 -9.33 -10.53 8.37
N TYR A 20 -8.41 -10.77 7.43
CA TYR A 20 -8.54 -11.86 6.45
C TYR A 20 -7.93 -13.18 6.93
N GLY A 21 -7.37 -13.23 8.14
CA GLY A 21 -6.73 -14.43 8.69
C GLY A 21 -5.38 -14.75 8.04
N ALA A 22 -4.74 -13.77 7.43
CA ALA A 22 -3.43 -13.90 6.82
C ALA A 22 -2.29 -13.65 7.82
N GLU A 23 -1.08 -14.14 7.51
CA GLU A 23 0.10 -13.95 8.35
C GLU A 23 0.56 -12.49 8.38
N TYR A 24 0.88 -11.98 9.58
CA TYR A 24 1.45 -10.66 9.82
C TYR A 24 2.49 -10.71 10.95
N HIS A 25 3.41 -9.72 11.01
CA HIS A 25 4.54 -9.76 11.93
C HIS A 25 4.59 -8.58 12.92
N HIS A 26 3.96 -7.46 12.59
CA HIS A 26 3.96 -6.27 13.42
C HIS A 26 2.64 -6.12 14.18
N LYS A 27 2.61 -5.22 15.16
CA LYS A 27 1.36 -4.88 15.86
C LYS A 27 0.30 -4.37 14.89
N THR A 28 -0.92 -4.55 15.24
CA THR A 28 -2.09 -4.06 14.51
C THR A 28 -2.52 -2.70 15.05
N PHE A 29 -3.29 -1.96 14.25
CA PHE A 29 -3.88 -0.68 14.63
C PHE A 29 -5.26 -0.93 15.27
N GLU A 30 -5.36 -0.81 16.58
CA GLU A 30 -6.55 -1.16 17.37
C GLU A 30 -7.85 -0.53 16.85
N PRO A 31 -7.92 0.78 16.52
CA PRO A 31 -9.15 1.36 15.97
C PRO A 31 -9.62 0.72 14.66
N MET A 32 -8.68 0.26 13.83
CA MET A 32 -9.03 -0.48 12.62
C MET A 32 -9.47 -1.90 12.94
N ASP A 33 -8.83 -2.56 13.89
CA ASP A 33 -9.23 -3.89 14.36
C ASP A 33 -10.68 -3.90 14.88
N GLU A 34 -11.05 -2.89 15.67
CA GLU A 34 -12.41 -2.73 16.16
C GLU A 34 -13.42 -2.52 15.02
N LEU A 35 -13.10 -1.63 14.08
CA LEU A 35 -13.93 -1.40 12.89
C LEU A 35 -14.13 -2.69 12.09
N LEU A 36 -13.07 -3.44 11.87
CA LEU A 36 -13.06 -4.67 11.08
C LEU A 36 -13.68 -5.89 11.78
N GLN A 37 -14.14 -5.77 13.04
CA GLN A 37 -14.98 -6.79 13.68
C GLN A 37 -16.37 -6.88 13.05
N LEU A 38 -16.83 -5.81 12.40
CA LEU A 38 -18.08 -5.84 11.67
C LEU A 38 -17.99 -6.76 10.44
N PRO A 39 -19.09 -7.41 10.05
CA PRO A 39 -19.08 -8.40 8.96
C PRO A 39 -19.05 -7.75 7.59
N TYR A 40 -18.02 -6.94 7.32
CA TYR A 40 -17.83 -6.35 6.00
C TYR A 40 -17.53 -7.42 4.95
N LYS A 41 -18.26 -7.35 3.86
CA LYS A 41 -18.03 -8.22 2.70
C LYS A 41 -16.80 -7.77 1.90
N HIS A 42 -16.62 -6.45 1.78
CA HIS A 42 -15.51 -5.86 1.04
C HIS A 42 -14.77 -4.84 1.90
N VAL A 43 -13.46 -4.85 1.82
CA VAL A 43 -12.59 -3.80 2.39
C VAL A 43 -11.86 -3.13 1.23
N VAL A 44 -12.00 -1.83 1.11
CA VAL A 44 -11.36 -1.02 0.06
C VAL A 44 -10.39 -0.05 0.71
N ILE A 45 -9.12 -0.13 0.32
CA ILE A 45 -8.10 0.84 0.72
C ILE A 45 -7.91 1.85 -0.40
N MET A 46 -8.22 3.10 -0.12
CA MET A 46 -7.97 4.22 -1.02
C MET A 46 -6.74 5.00 -0.55
N LEU A 47 -5.61 4.78 -1.21
CA LEU A 47 -4.36 5.45 -0.86
C LEU A 47 -4.21 6.74 -1.65
N PHE A 48 -4.16 7.87 -0.93
CA PHE A 48 -3.92 9.20 -1.50
C PHE A 48 -2.50 9.65 -1.13
N ASP A 49 -1.63 9.76 -2.13
CA ASP A 49 -0.27 10.28 -1.92
C ASP A 49 -0.30 11.79 -1.63
N GLY A 50 0.53 12.23 -0.69
CA GLY A 50 0.62 13.63 -0.29
C GLY A 50 -0.56 14.19 0.50
N LEU A 51 -1.59 13.38 0.81
CA LEU A 51 -2.77 13.81 1.56
C LEU A 51 -2.66 13.43 3.05
N GLY A 52 -1.77 14.11 3.77
CA GLY A 52 -1.61 13.92 5.21
C GLY A 52 -2.62 14.72 6.04
N MET A 53 -2.69 14.40 7.34
CA MET A 53 -3.65 15.02 8.28
C MET A 53 -3.52 16.54 8.37
N GLU A 54 -2.30 17.08 8.25
CA GLU A 54 -2.08 18.53 8.25
C GLU A 54 -2.75 19.21 7.04
N VAL A 55 -2.68 18.56 5.86
CA VAL A 55 -3.36 19.04 4.64
C VAL A 55 -4.89 18.98 4.84
N LEU A 56 -5.41 17.91 5.40
CA LEU A 56 -6.84 17.77 5.69
C LEU A 56 -7.32 18.85 6.66
N ARG A 57 -6.58 19.09 7.76
CA ARG A 57 -6.93 20.12 8.76
C ARG A 57 -6.91 21.51 8.19
N ARG A 58 -5.97 21.82 7.32
CA ARG A 58 -5.81 23.15 6.72
C ARG A 58 -6.88 23.47 5.66
N HIS A 59 -7.29 22.48 4.87
CA HIS A 59 -8.09 22.69 3.66
C HIS A 59 -9.53 22.20 3.74
N LEU A 60 -9.86 21.34 4.71
CA LEU A 60 -11.21 20.82 4.85
C LEU A 60 -11.84 21.27 6.17
N PRO A 61 -13.14 21.64 6.17
CA PRO A 61 -13.86 21.95 7.39
C PRO A 61 -14.03 20.66 8.27
N GLU A 62 -14.25 20.84 9.57
CA GLU A 62 -14.36 19.73 10.53
C GLU A 62 -15.49 18.75 10.21
N ASN A 63 -16.59 19.25 9.67
CA ASN A 63 -17.74 18.45 9.26
C ASN A 63 -17.60 17.81 7.87
N SER A 64 -16.45 17.95 7.21
CA SER A 64 -16.22 17.26 5.94
C SER A 64 -16.16 15.75 6.12
N PHE A 65 -16.53 14.99 5.10
CA PHE A 65 -16.56 13.53 5.15
C PHE A 65 -15.26 12.92 5.67
N LEU A 66 -14.11 13.31 5.13
CA LEU A 66 -12.82 12.74 5.53
C LEU A 66 -12.45 13.08 6.98
N ARG A 67 -12.73 14.31 7.45
CA ARG A 67 -12.39 14.70 8.82
C ARG A 67 -13.33 14.12 9.87
N SER A 68 -14.63 14.08 9.57
CA SER A 68 -15.64 13.56 10.48
C SER A 68 -15.58 12.02 10.64
N HIS A 69 -14.95 11.32 9.72
CA HIS A 69 -14.77 9.85 9.76
C HIS A 69 -13.33 9.43 10.03
N ALA A 70 -12.47 10.34 10.48
CA ALA A 70 -11.09 10.00 10.84
C ALA A 70 -11.08 9.11 12.08
N LEU A 71 -10.55 7.90 11.96
CA LEU A 71 -10.38 6.95 13.08
C LEU A 71 -9.15 7.28 13.93
N GLY A 72 -8.15 7.94 13.36
CA GLY A 72 -6.91 8.26 14.02
C GLY A 72 -5.86 8.76 13.07
N GLU A 73 -4.67 8.99 13.59
CA GLU A 73 -3.50 9.41 12.84
C GLU A 73 -2.44 8.33 12.94
N LEU A 74 -1.85 8.02 11.79
CA LEU A 74 -0.74 7.08 11.70
C LEU A 74 0.48 7.80 11.14
N SER A 75 1.66 7.45 11.63
CA SER A 75 2.89 7.91 11.03
C SER A 75 3.16 7.16 9.72
N SER A 76 3.82 7.85 8.79
CA SER A 76 4.46 7.19 7.68
C SER A 76 5.68 6.39 8.16
N VAL A 77 6.43 5.83 7.25
CA VAL A 77 7.65 5.07 7.51
C VAL A 77 8.89 5.95 7.32
N PHE A 78 10.07 5.44 7.71
CA PHE A 78 11.35 6.08 7.41
C PHE A 78 12.18 5.16 6.50
N PRO A 79 12.72 5.67 5.37
CA PRO A 79 12.57 7.02 4.82
C PRO A 79 11.14 7.35 4.38
N PRO A 80 10.66 8.59 4.55
CA PRO A 80 9.28 8.99 4.21
C PRO A 80 9.16 9.29 2.70
N THR A 81 9.45 8.31 1.87
CA THR A 81 9.31 8.39 0.42
C THR A 81 8.10 7.60 -0.06
N THR A 82 7.49 8.01 -1.16
CA THR A 82 6.37 7.27 -1.78
C THR A 82 6.71 5.79 -1.95
N THR A 83 7.90 5.48 -2.45
CA THR A 83 8.35 4.10 -2.67
C THR A 83 8.35 3.29 -1.38
N ALA A 84 8.94 3.81 -0.30
CA ALA A 84 8.98 3.10 0.96
C ALA A 84 7.59 2.96 1.60
N ALA A 85 6.80 4.04 1.58
CA ALA A 85 5.48 4.05 2.19
C ALA A 85 4.48 3.12 1.46
N THR A 86 4.41 3.20 0.14
CA THR A 86 3.50 2.32 -0.64
C THR A 86 3.89 0.86 -0.53
N THR A 87 5.20 0.55 -0.55
CA THR A 87 5.67 -0.82 -0.36
C THR A 87 5.38 -1.34 1.06
N SER A 88 5.47 -0.48 2.08
CA SER A 88 5.08 -0.86 3.45
C SER A 88 3.59 -1.17 3.55
N ILE A 89 2.71 -0.40 2.91
CA ILE A 89 1.27 -0.70 2.85
C ILE A 89 1.03 -2.00 2.07
N GLU A 90 1.71 -2.18 0.95
CA GLU A 90 1.55 -3.35 0.08
C GLU A 90 2.06 -4.66 0.71
N SER A 91 3.02 -4.58 1.64
CA SER A 91 3.67 -5.76 2.23
C SER A 91 3.30 -6.04 3.69
N GLY A 92 2.92 -5.00 4.45
CA GLY A 92 2.81 -5.06 5.91
C GLY A 92 4.17 -5.14 6.60
N LEU A 93 5.25 -4.69 5.95
CA LEU A 93 6.62 -4.72 6.43
C LEU A 93 7.19 -3.31 6.58
N THR A 94 8.22 -3.15 7.40
CA THR A 94 8.98 -1.91 7.50
C THR A 94 9.95 -1.74 6.32
N PRO A 95 10.41 -0.52 6.00
CA PRO A 95 11.41 -0.30 4.97
C PRO A 95 12.72 -1.07 5.17
N ALA A 96 13.11 -1.32 6.42
CA ALA A 96 14.28 -2.13 6.74
C ALA A 96 14.11 -3.61 6.33
N GLU A 97 12.88 -4.12 6.34
CA GLU A 97 12.57 -5.51 5.99
C GLU A 97 12.38 -5.69 4.49
N HIS A 98 11.63 -4.80 3.82
CA HIS A 98 11.38 -4.94 2.38
C HIS A 98 12.47 -4.33 1.50
N GLY A 99 13.32 -3.44 2.01
CA GLY A 99 14.48 -2.87 1.31
C GLY A 99 14.16 -1.81 0.24
N TRP A 100 12.90 -1.46 -0.01
CA TRP A 100 12.50 -0.43 -0.99
C TRP A 100 12.57 0.96 -0.33
N LEU A 101 13.78 1.52 -0.24
CA LEU A 101 14.07 2.69 0.58
C LEU A 101 13.85 4.04 -0.14
N GLY A 102 13.63 4.03 -1.44
CA GLY A 102 13.45 5.26 -2.23
C GLY A 102 13.26 5.00 -3.70
N TRP A 103 13.12 6.07 -4.46
CA TRP A 103 12.89 6.01 -5.91
C TRP A 103 14.03 5.38 -6.70
N ASN A 104 15.25 5.48 -6.18
CA ASN A 104 16.46 5.01 -6.86
C ASN A 104 17.36 4.29 -5.86
N LEU A 105 17.78 3.07 -6.20
CA LEU A 105 18.72 2.28 -5.40
C LEU A 105 19.84 1.75 -6.28
N TYR A 106 21.05 1.65 -5.68
CA TYR A 106 22.17 0.97 -6.30
C TYR A 106 22.04 -0.54 -6.12
N PHE A 107 22.15 -1.28 -7.21
CA PHE A 107 22.19 -2.74 -7.19
C PHE A 107 23.60 -3.22 -7.55
N PRO A 108 24.35 -3.77 -6.59
CA PRO A 108 25.68 -4.30 -6.86
C PRO A 108 25.69 -5.36 -7.96
N GLU A 109 24.65 -6.19 -8.02
CA GLU A 109 24.48 -7.27 -9.01
C GLU A 109 24.38 -6.74 -10.43
N LEU A 110 23.92 -5.50 -10.59
CA LEU A 110 23.78 -4.85 -11.90
C LEU A 110 24.88 -3.80 -12.16
N GLY A 111 25.62 -3.40 -11.12
CA GLY A 111 26.67 -2.40 -11.20
C GLY A 111 26.19 -0.96 -11.48
N HIS A 112 24.88 -0.67 -11.27
CA HIS A 112 24.32 0.66 -11.52
C HIS A 112 23.11 0.98 -10.62
N ILE A 113 22.71 2.27 -10.65
CA ILE A 113 21.51 2.74 -9.95
C ILE A 113 20.28 2.49 -10.81
N VAL A 114 19.25 1.91 -10.19
CA VAL A 114 17.95 1.61 -10.81
C VAL A 114 16.89 2.54 -10.26
N SER A 115 16.08 3.13 -11.13
CA SER A 115 14.81 3.78 -10.79
C SER A 115 13.77 2.68 -10.60
N LEU A 116 13.29 2.49 -9.36
CA LEU A 116 12.62 1.25 -8.94
C LEU A 116 11.31 0.99 -9.69
N PHE A 117 10.38 1.95 -9.70
CA PHE A 117 9.08 1.74 -10.33
C PHE A 117 9.15 1.48 -11.85
N PRO A 118 9.84 2.31 -12.66
CA PRO A 118 9.93 2.06 -14.09
C PRO A 118 10.94 0.95 -14.46
N ASN A 119 11.73 0.46 -13.50
CA ASN A 119 12.80 -0.51 -13.71
C ASN A 119 13.81 -0.06 -14.77
N THR A 120 14.20 1.21 -14.74
CA THR A 120 15.16 1.78 -15.70
C THR A 120 16.48 2.16 -15.02
N ARG A 121 17.55 2.28 -15.79
CA ARG A 121 18.80 2.88 -15.32
C ARG A 121 18.54 4.35 -14.98
N ARG A 122 18.96 4.79 -13.81
CA ARG A 122 18.72 6.16 -13.34
C ARG A 122 19.12 7.20 -14.40
N GLY A 123 18.21 8.13 -14.68
CA GLY A 123 18.44 9.22 -15.63
C GLY A 123 18.33 8.82 -17.09
N THR A 124 17.89 7.60 -17.40
CA THR A 124 17.69 7.12 -18.77
C THR A 124 16.32 6.47 -18.92
N GLN A 125 15.97 6.10 -20.16
CA GLN A 125 14.79 5.27 -20.46
C GLN A 125 15.18 3.79 -20.71
N GLU A 126 16.46 3.46 -20.54
CA GLU A 126 16.95 2.10 -20.74
C GLU A 126 16.49 1.19 -19.59
N GLN A 127 16.01 0.00 -19.92
CA GLN A 127 15.70 -1.02 -18.93
C GLN A 127 16.93 -1.38 -18.10
N ALA A 128 16.78 -1.41 -16.78
CA ALA A 128 17.88 -1.74 -15.88
C ALA A 128 18.33 -3.20 -16.01
N ALA A 129 17.40 -4.10 -16.33
CA ALA A 129 17.65 -5.52 -16.54
C ALA A 129 16.52 -6.12 -17.40
N LYS A 130 16.70 -7.37 -17.87
CA LYS A 130 15.65 -8.16 -18.54
C LYS A 130 14.49 -8.56 -17.62
N PHE A 131 14.61 -8.31 -16.33
CA PHE A 131 13.64 -8.58 -15.28
C PHE A 131 13.50 -7.34 -14.40
N HIS A 132 12.49 -7.30 -13.55
CA HIS A 132 12.31 -6.19 -12.61
C HIS A 132 13.29 -6.33 -11.44
N ALA A 133 14.34 -5.49 -11.41
CA ALA A 133 15.46 -5.61 -10.49
C ALA A 133 15.02 -5.62 -9.01
N ALA A 134 14.19 -4.68 -8.60
CA ALA A 134 13.74 -4.62 -7.21
C ALA A 134 12.90 -5.85 -6.83
N ARG A 135 12.00 -6.30 -7.68
CA ARG A 135 11.21 -7.51 -7.41
C ARG A 135 12.05 -8.77 -7.40
N GLN A 136 13.18 -8.80 -8.06
CA GLN A 136 14.10 -9.93 -8.06
C GLN A 136 15.00 -9.98 -6.83
N TYR A 137 15.54 -8.82 -6.41
CA TYR A 137 16.55 -8.75 -5.36
C TYR A 137 15.99 -8.32 -3.99
N LEU A 138 14.91 -7.54 -3.97
CA LEU A 138 14.23 -7.06 -2.76
C LEU A 138 12.82 -7.67 -2.69
N ARG A 139 12.77 -8.98 -2.54
CA ARG A 139 11.51 -9.75 -2.56
C ARG A 139 10.74 -9.59 -1.26
N TYR A 140 9.45 -9.42 -1.38
CA TYR A 140 8.49 -9.54 -0.29
C TYR A 140 7.20 -10.18 -0.82
N ARG A 141 6.39 -10.70 0.10
CA ARG A 141 5.04 -11.15 -0.21
C ARG A 141 4.07 -10.00 0.02
N THR A 142 3.23 -9.75 -0.95
CA THR A 142 2.24 -8.67 -0.86
C THR A 142 1.09 -9.05 0.07
N VAL A 143 0.41 -8.03 0.60
CA VAL A 143 -0.86 -8.20 1.35
C VAL A 143 -1.88 -8.95 0.50
N TYR A 144 -1.93 -8.67 -0.82
CA TYR A 144 -2.82 -9.35 -1.77
C TYR A 144 -2.54 -10.85 -1.87
N GLU A 145 -1.28 -11.24 -2.06
CA GLU A 145 -0.86 -12.65 -2.12
C GLU A 145 -1.18 -13.36 -0.82
N LYS A 146 -0.86 -12.76 0.33
CA LYS A 146 -1.12 -13.34 1.65
C LYS A 146 -2.62 -13.54 1.90
N ILE A 147 -3.47 -12.58 1.49
CA ILE A 147 -4.93 -12.69 1.63
C ILE A 147 -5.48 -13.80 0.71
N GLU A 148 -5.07 -13.84 -0.54
CA GLU A 148 -5.54 -14.86 -1.48
C GLU A 148 -5.15 -16.28 -1.05
N GLU A 149 -3.97 -16.46 -0.48
CA GLU A 149 -3.50 -17.75 0.04
C GLU A 149 -4.37 -18.27 1.19
N THR A 150 -5.08 -17.41 1.93
CA THR A 150 -6.03 -17.88 2.95
C THR A 150 -7.25 -18.58 2.36
N GLY A 151 -7.55 -18.34 1.08
CA GLY A 151 -8.76 -18.82 0.43
C GLY A 151 -10.06 -18.12 0.86
N ASN A 152 -9.98 -17.15 1.79
CA ASN A 152 -11.14 -16.48 2.40
C ASN A 152 -11.64 -15.28 1.60
N ALA A 153 -10.83 -14.72 0.71
CA ALA A 153 -11.16 -13.56 -0.09
C ALA A 153 -10.36 -13.51 -1.39
N LYS A 154 -10.83 -12.70 -2.34
CA LYS A 154 -10.05 -12.27 -3.51
C LYS A 154 -9.41 -10.92 -3.23
N ALA A 155 -8.23 -10.69 -3.79
CA ALA A 155 -7.51 -9.44 -3.62
C ALA A 155 -7.21 -8.79 -4.96
N TYR A 156 -7.42 -7.48 -5.05
CA TYR A 156 -7.29 -6.72 -6.29
C TYR A 156 -6.49 -5.45 -6.06
N VAL A 157 -5.69 -5.08 -7.04
CA VAL A 157 -5.03 -3.77 -7.12
C VAL A 157 -5.66 -3.00 -8.26
N VAL A 158 -6.22 -1.84 -7.95
CA VAL A 158 -6.80 -0.92 -8.92
C VAL A 158 -5.97 0.37 -8.90
N SER A 159 -5.27 0.66 -9.97
CA SER A 159 -4.33 1.78 -10.03
C SER A 159 -4.31 2.41 -11.42
N LEU A 160 -4.08 3.72 -11.47
CA LEU A 160 -3.77 4.46 -12.70
C LEU A 160 -2.35 4.16 -13.20
N TYR A 161 -1.48 3.66 -12.31
CA TYR A 161 -0.08 3.36 -12.61
C TYR A 161 0.10 1.85 -12.80
N GLY A 162 0.59 1.44 -13.96
CA GLY A 162 0.88 0.02 -14.25
C GLY A 162 -0.30 -0.78 -14.83
N SER A 163 -1.50 -0.23 -14.88
CA SER A 163 -2.62 -0.80 -15.60
C SER A 163 -2.77 -0.12 -16.96
N ALA A 164 -2.56 -0.87 -18.03
CA ALA A 164 -2.68 -0.35 -19.40
C ALA A 164 -4.13 0.05 -19.79
N ARG A 165 -5.11 -0.15 -18.91
CA ARG A 165 -6.53 0.05 -19.21
C ARG A 165 -7.20 1.20 -18.46
N ILE A 166 -6.69 1.59 -17.29
CA ILE A 166 -7.28 2.66 -16.47
C ILE A 166 -6.48 3.93 -16.68
N THR A 167 -7.08 4.93 -17.32
CA THR A 167 -6.44 6.22 -17.61
C THR A 167 -7.13 7.40 -16.94
N LYS A 168 -8.33 7.18 -16.36
CA LYS A 168 -9.14 8.20 -15.71
C LYS A 168 -9.63 7.75 -14.36
N TYR A 169 -9.83 8.69 -13.45
CA TYR A 169 -10.35 8.41 -12.11
C TYR A 169 -11.75 7.80 -12.12
N GLU A 170 -12.61 8.21 -13.07
CA GLU A 170 -13.95 7.66 -13.23
C GLU A 170 -13.92 6.15 -13.52
N GLU A 171 -13.04 5.72 -14.41
CA GLU A 171 -12.82 4.31 -14.74
C GLU A 171 -12.30 3.51 -13.54
N LEU A 172 -11.44 4.13 -12.70
CA LEU A 172 -10.95 3.52 -11.47
C LEU A 172 -12.10 3.29 -10.49
N PHE A 173 -12.91 4.31 -10.23
CA PHE A 173 -14.06 4.18 -9.33
C PHE A 173 -15.11 3.19 -9.84
N ASP A 174 -15.38 3.16 -11.14
CA ASP A 174 -16.31 2.20 -11.72
C ASP A 174 -15.77 0.76 -11.63
N THR A 175 -14.48 0.56 -11.78
CA THR A 175 -13.84 -0.74 -11.56
C THR A 175 -14.00 -1.19 -10.10
N VAL A 176 -13.73 -0.32 -9.12
CA VAL A 176 -13.91 -0.62 -7.69
C VAL A 176 -15.37 -0.96 -7.39
N LYS A 177 -16.34 -0.16 -7.88
CA LYS A 177 -17.78 -0.44 -7.72
C LYS A 177 -18.15 -1.80 -8.32
N GLY A 178 -17.64 -2.11 -9.51
CA GLY A 178 -17.87 -3.42 -10.15
C GLY A 178 -17.34 -4.59 -9.33
N LEU A 179 -16.19 -4.43 -8.68
CA LEU A 179 -15.63 -5.43 -7.77
C LEU A 179 -16.47 -5.57 -6.50
N CYS A 180 -16.94 -4.46 -5.93
CA CYS A 180 -17.85 -4.47 -4.77
C CYS A 180 -19.22 -5.05 -5.09
N GLY A 181 -19.63 -5.07 -6.35
CA GLY A 181 -20.88 -5.71 -6.81
C GLY A 181 -20.83 -7.23 -6.89
N LYS A 182 -19.65 -7.85 -6.77
CA LYS A 182 -19.49 -9.31 -6.82
C LYS A 182 -19.97 -9.98 -5.53
N GLU A 183 -20.33 -11.27 -5.63
CA GLU A 183 -20.78 -12.03 -4.47
C GLU A 183 -19.64 -12.48 -3.55
N GLU A 184 -18.46 -12.65 -4.07
CA GLU A 184 -17.26 -13.04 -3.31
C GLU A 184 -16.77 -11.92 -2.38
N ARG A 185 -16.12 -12.30 -1.29
CA ARG A 185 -15.47 -11.36 -0.36
C ARG A 185 -14.21 -10.82 -0.99
N ASN A 186 -14.02 -9.48 -0.99
CA ASN A 186 -12.90 -8.85 -1.67
C ASN A 186 -12.13 -7.91 -0.75
N TYR A 187 -10.81 -7.89 -0.95
CA TYR A 187 -9.90 -6.82 -0.60
C TYR A 187 -9.49 -6.06 -1.88
N ILE A 188 -9.58 -4.74 -1.88
CA ILE A 188 -9.37 -3.91 -3.08
C ILE A 188 -8.45 -2.74 -2.73
#